data_d9408a3c0617c8b777428a0e6eefebe0
#
_entry.id   d9408a3c0617c8b777428a0e6eefebe0
#
_cell.length_a   1.000
_cell.length_b   1.000
_cell.length_c   1.000
_cell.angle_alpha   90.00
_cell.angle_beta   90.00
_cell.angle_gamma   90.00
#
_symmetry.space_group_name_H-M   'P 1'
#
loop_
_entity.id
_entity.type
_entity.pdbx_description
1 polymer ?
#
loop_
_entity_poly.entity_id
_entity_poly.type
_entity_poly.pdbx_seq_one_letter_code
_entity_poly.pdbx_strand_id
1 'polypeptide(L)'
;MANRWGIPKDVEELVKKRDDKCVYCGITFTNTVTTHKTRPTWEHIINDIKINGSDNIALCCGSCNASKGVKKLEDWLNSNYCCTKGITTNTVAQIVKTFLENKN
;
A
#
# COMPACT_ATOMS: atom_id res chain seq x y z
N MET A 1 -12.63 -5.78 16.50
CA MET A 1 -11.80 -4.72 17.12
C MET A 1 -10.95 -4.04 16.06
N ALA A 2 -10.93 -2.72 16.04
CA ALA A 2 -10.05 -2.00 15.12
C ALA A 2 -8.59 -2.23 15.51
N ASN A 3 -7.68 -2.19 14.53
CA ASN A 3 -6.26 -2.26 14.80
C ASN A 3 -5.77 -0.91 15.36
N ARG A 4 -4.48 -0.82 15.66
CA ARG A 4 -3.92 0.40 16.27
C ARG A 4 -4.04 1.64 15.37
N TRP A 5 -4.30 1.44 14.08
CA TRP A 5 -4.47 2.53 13.11
C TRP A 5 -5.89 3.05 13.07
N GLY A 6 -6.83 2.41 13.77
CA GLY A 6 -8.23 2.77 13.74
C GLY A 6 -8.97 2.30 12.49
N ILE A 7 -8.40 1.37 11.73
CA ILE A 7 -9.03 0.85 10.52
C ILE A 7 -10.20 -0.03 10.92
N PRO A 8 -11.44 0.24 10.41
CA PRO A 8 -12.60 -0.59 10.72
C PRO A 8 -12.40 -2.03 10.26
N LYS A 9 -13.00 -2.96 10.99
CA LYS A 9 -12.84 -4.39 10.71
C LYS A 9 -13.35 -4.78 9.32
N ASP A 10 -14.46 -4.19 8.89
CA ASP A 10 -15.00 -4.47 7.56
C ASP A 10 -14.05 -4.00 6.45
N VAL A 11 -13.37 -2.87 6.66
CA VAL A 11 -12.35 -2.39 5.73
C VAL A 11 -11.15 -3.34 5.72
N GLU A 12 -10.69 -3.79 6.89
CA GLU A 12 -9.60 -4.77 6.97
C GLU A 12 -9.92 -6.02 6.16
N GLU A 13 -11.12 -6.57 6.33
CA GLU A 13 -11.53 -7.80 5.64
C GLU A 13 -11.60 -7.60 4.13
N LEU A 14 -12.16 -6.49 3.69
CA LEU A 14 -12.25 -6.16 2.26
C LEU A 14 -10.86 -6.04 1.65
N VAL A 15 -9.97 -5.32 2.32
CA VAL A 15 -8.62 -5.08 1.81
C VAL A 15 -7.82 -6.38 1.76
N LYS A 16 -7.94 -7.23 2.77
CA LYS A 16 -7.26 -8.54 2.78
C LYS A 16 -7.69 -9.44 1.63
N LYS A 17 -8.97 -9.38 1.24
CA LYS A 17 -9.46 -10.15 0.11
C LYS A 17 -9.00 -9.56 -1.22
N ARG A 18 -8.93 -8.24 -1.30
CA ARG A 18 -8.55 -7.54 -2.53
C ARG A 18 -7.06 -7.61 -2.80
N ASP A 19 -6.24 -7.42 -1.76
CA ASP A 19 -4.81 -7.21 -1.89
C ASP A 19 -4.02 -8.46 -1.48
N ASP A 20 -3.85 -9.41 -2.40
CA ASP A 20 -2.99 -10.58 -2.19
C ASP A 20 -1.55 -10.32 -2.60
N LYS A 21 -1.26 -9.13 -3.10
CA LYS A 21 0.07 -8.67 -3.51
C LYS A 21 0.29 -7.26 -3.01
N CYS A 22 1.56 -6.88 -2.85
CA CYS A 22 1.89 -5.49 -2.56
C CYS A 22 1.30 -4.58 -3.64
N VAL A 23 0.55 -3.57 -3.22
CA VAL A 23 -0.12 -2.66 -4.16
C VAL A 23 0.88 -1.80 -4.95
N TYR A 24 2.12 -1.73 -4.51
CA TYR A 24 3.15 -0.94 -5.18
C TYR A 24 4.08 -1.80 -6.02
N CYS A 25 4.82 -2.72 -5.41
CA CYS A 25 5.83 -3.49 -6.15
C CYS A 25 5.33 -4.83 -6.70
N GLY A 26 4.13 -5.27 -6.30
CA GLY A 26 3.51 -6.47 -6.84
C GLY A 26 4.01 -7.79 -6.27
N ILE A 27 4.85 -7.77 -5.23
CA ILE A 27 5.30 -9.02 -4.62
C ILE A 27 4.10 -9.73 -3.99
N THR A 28 3.99 -11.05 -4.24
CA THR A 28 2.89 -11.86 -3.72
C THR A 28 3.11 -12.13 -2.22
N PHE A 29 2.06 -11.90 -1.43
CA PHE A 29 2.08 -12.24 -0.01
C PHE A 29 1.82 -13.73 0.14
N THR A 30 2.72 -14.44 0.81
CA THR A 30 2.59 -15.88 1.02
C THR A 30 2.55 -16.17 2.52
N ASN A 31 2.01 -17.35 2.86
CA ASN A 31 1.98 -17.80 4.26
C ASN A 31 3.28 -18.52 4.65
N THR A 32 4.20 -18.67 3.72
CA THR A 32 5.49 -19.28 3.98
C THR A 32 6.47 -18.22 4.50
N VAL A 33 7.74 -18.51 4.47
CA VAL A 33 8.76 -17.64 5.07
C VAL A 33 8.61 -16.20 4.58
N THR A 34 8.35 -15.29 5.50
CA THR A 34 8.29 -13.85 5.21
C THR A 34 9.32 -13.12 6.06
N THR A 35 9.86 -12.03 5.52
CA THR A 35 10.76 -11.13 6.24
C THR A 35 10.04 -9.82 6.51
N HIS A 36 10.66 -8.93 7.28
CA HIS A 36 10.13 -7.58 7.46
C HIS A 36 9.89 -6.87 6.13
N LYS A 37 10.71 -7.18 5.13
CA LYS A 37 10.65 -6.50 3.83
C LYS A 37 9.52 -7.02 2.96
N THR A 38 9.12 -8.27 3.12
CA THR A 38 8.17 -8.92 2.20
C THR A 38 6.80 -9.20 2.81
N ARG A 39 6.64 -9.02 4.12
CA ARG A 39 5.35 -9.28 4.77
C ARG A 39 4.34 -8.19 4.45
N PRO A 40 3.03 -8.52 4.43
CA PRO A 40 2.01 -7.50 4.23
C PRO A 40 1.95 -6.55 5.43
N THR A 41 1.83 -5.26 5.14
CA THR A 41 1.66 -4.22 6.15
C THR A 41 0.51 -3.31 5.74
N TRP A 42 -0.13 -2.67 6.71
CA TRP A 42 -1.19 -1.71 6.45
C TRP A 42 -0.60 -0.41 5.92
N GLU A 43 -1.20 0.09 4.85
CA GLU A 43 -0.76 1.30 4.19
C GLU A 43 -1.92 2.29 4.08
N HIS A 44 -1.65 3.54 4.43
CA HIS A 44 -2.51 4.67 4.11
C HIS A 44 -1.92 5.33 2.86
N ILE A 45 -2.61 5.25 1.73
CA ILE A 45 -2.10 5.82 0.47
C ILE A 45 -1.89 7.33 0.64
N ILE A 46 -2.90 8.03 1.20
CA ILE A 46 -2.69 9.36 1.77
C ILE A 46 -2.24 9.14 3.21
N ASN A 47 -1.09 9.67 3.57
CA ASN A 47 -0.52 9.47 4.91
C ASN A 47 -1.29 10.29 5.96
N ASP A 48 -2.55 9.91 6.17
CA ASP A 48 -3.43 10.53 7.17
C ASP A 48 -4.21 9.42 7.86
N ILE A 49 -3.90 9.19 9.13
CA ILE A 49 -4.51 8.12 9.92
C ILE A 49 -6.02 8.27 10.05
N LYS A 50 -6.57 9.44 9.78
CA LYS A 50 -8.01 9.68 9.83
C LYS A 50 -8.76 9.15 8.60
N ILE A 51 -8.04 8.87 7.51
CA ILE A 51 -8.65 8.44 6.24
C ILE A 51 -8.57 6.92 6.16
N ASN A 52 -9.56 6.25 6.72
CA ASN A 52 -9.58 4.80 6.87
C ASN A 52 -10.59 4.08 5.98
N GLY A 53 -11.01 4.71 4.89
CA GLY A 53 -11.90 4.08 3.91
C GLY A 53 -11.15 3.09 3.02
N SER A 54 -11.89 2.17 2.39
CA SER A 54 -11.30 1.13 1.54
C SER A 54 -10.57 1.69 0.33
N ASP A 55 -10.82 2.94 -0.04
CA ASP A 55 -10.14 3.61 -1.14
C ASP A 55 -8.78 4.21 -0.74
N ASN A 56 -8.48 4.25 0.55
CA ASN A 56 -7.19 4.76 1.05
C ASN A 56 -6.37 3.71 1.79
N ILE A 57 -6.98 2.61 2.21
CA ILE A 57 -6.30 1.55 2.95
C ILE A 57 -5.92 0.45 1.97
N ALA A 58 -4.69 -0.02 2.06
CA ALA A 58 -4.18 -1.06 1.18
C ALA A 58 -3.14 -1.90 1.93
N LEU A 59 -2.72 -3.00 1.33
CA LEU A 59 -1.61 -3.80 1.85
C LEU A 59 -0.39 -3.61 0.95
N CYS A 60 0.72 -3.27 1.54
CA CYS A 60 1.99 -3.21 0.84
C CYS A 60 3.06 -3.95 1.64
N CYS A 61 4.14 -4.33 0.99
CA CYS A 61 5.22 -5.01 1.70
C CYS A 61 5.95 -4.03 2.62
N GLY A 62 6.60 -4.58 3.64
CA GLY A 62 7.32 -3.76 4.60
C GLY A 62 8.38 -2.87 3.98
N SER A 63 9.03 -3.34 2.91
CA SER A 63 10.05 -2.56 2.21
C SER A 63 9.45 -1.30 1.57
N CYS A 64 8.34 -1.44 0.84
CA CYS A 64 7.67 -0.29 0.21
C CYS A 64 7.13 0.66 1.27
N ASN A 65 6.54 0.12 2.35
CA ASN A 65 6.00 0.95 3.42
C ASN A 65 7.09 1.78 4.07
N ALA A 66 8.21 1.16 4.42
CA ALA A 66 9.33 1.87 5.04
C ALA A 66 9.93 2.93 4.10
N SER A 67 10.04 2.60 2.81
CA SER A 67 10.59 3.54 1.82
C SER A 67 9.68 4.75 1.62
N LYS A 68 8.37 4.50 1.50
CA LYS A 68 7.42 5.60 1.30
C LYS A 68 7.32 6.49 2.53
N GLY A 69 7.24 5.89 3.72
CA GLY A 69 7.16 6.64 4.96
C GLY A 69 6.06 7.69 4.91
N VAL A 70 6.40 8.95 5.18
CA VAL A 70 5.46 10.06 5.20
C VAL A 70 5.40 10.82 3.86
N LYS A 71 6.10 10.34 2.84
CA LYS A 71 6.15 11.02 1.54
C LYS A 71 4.78 10.95 0.84
N LYS A 72 4.49 11.97 0.05
CA LYS A 72 3.33 11.93 -0.84
C LYS A 72 3.58 10.87 -1.90
N LEU A 73 2.49 10.21 -2.32
CA LEU A 73 2.60 9.12 -3.30
C LEU A 73 3.33 9.55 -4.57
N GLU A 74 2.98 10.71 -5.13
CA GLU A 74 3.60 11.19 -6.36
C GLU A 74 5.08 11.43 -6.20
N ASP A 75 5.49 12.00 -5.07
CA ASP A 75 6.89 12.27 -4.79
C ASP A 75 7.67 10.97 -4.63
N TRP A 76 7.07 10.00 -3.93
CA TRP A 76 7.70 8.71 -3.72
C TRP A 76 7.86 7.92 -5.02
N LEU A 77 6.86 8.00 -5.92
CA LEU A 77 6.93 7.31 -7.22
C LEU A 77 8.10 7.81 -8.07
N ASN A 78 8.59 9.02 -7.81
CA ASN A 78 9.77 9.57 -8.49
C ASN A 78 11.07 9.28 -7.76
N SER A 79 11.02 8.52 -6.66
CA SER A 79 12.20 8.22 -5.85
C SER A 79 13.12 7.20 -6.53
N ASN A 80 14.36 7.14 -6.08
CA ASN A 80 15.32 6.13 -6.55
C ASN A 80 14.84 4.72 -6.24
N TYR A 81 14.18 4.53 -5.10
CA TYR A 81 13.63 3.22 -4.72
C TYR A 81 12.65 2.72 -5.77
N CYS A 82 11.67 3.55 -6.15
CA CYS A 82 10.68 3.17 -7.15
C CYS A 82 11.32 2.98 -8.52
N CYS A 83 12.24 3.84 -8.89
CA CYS A 83 12.95 3.73 -10.16
C CYS A 83 13.71 2.40 -10.25
N THR A 84 14.44 2.05 -9.20
CA THR A 84 15.23 0.82 -9.16
C THR A 84 14.34 -0.43 -9.20
N LYS A 85 13.18 -0.39 -8.54
CA LYS A 85 12.25 -1.54 -8.50
C LYS A 85 11.29 -1.59 -9.67
N GLY A 86 11.30 -0.58 -10.53
CA GLY A 86 10.38 -0.52 -11.66
C GLY A 86 8.94 -0.24 -11.25
N ILE A 87 8.75 0.46 -10.14
CA ILE A 87 7.42 0.85 -9.66
C ILE A 87 7.01 2.14 -10.38
N THR A 88 5.94 2.06 -11.17
CA THR A 88 5.44 3.20 -11.94
C THR A 88 3.92 3.31 -11.79
N THR A 89 3.37 4.40 -12.31
CA THR A 89 1.91 4.59 -12.32
C THR A 89 1.19 3.51 -13.12
N ASN A 90 1.90 2.78 -13.97
CA ASN A 90 1.32 1.70 -14.78
C ASN A 90 1.44 0.33 -14.13
N THR A 91 2.38 0.15 -13.20
CA THR A 91 2.65 -1.16 -12.59
C THR A 91 1.98 -1.37 -11.24
N VAL A 92 1.54 -0.29 -10.61
CA VAL A 92 0.87 -0.37 -9.29
C VAL A 92 -0.51 -1.02 -9.44
N ALA A 93 -1.05 -1.50 -8.31
CA ALA A 93 -2.38 -2.12 -8.30
C ALA A 93 -3.47 -1.12 -8.68
N GLN A 94 -4.63 -1.63 -9.08
CA GLN A 94 -5.74 -0.79 -9.55
C GLN A 94 -6.19 0.24 -8.51
N ILE A 95 -6.18 -0.11 -7.23
CA ILE A 95 -6.57 0.84 -6.18
C ILE A 95 -5.67 2.07 -6.19
N VAL A 96 -4.36 1.90 -6.42
CA VAL A 96 -3.41 3.01 -6.50
C VAL A 96 -3.64 3.82 -7.78
N LYS A 97 -3.88 3.14 -8.89
CA LYS A 97 -4.20 3.82 -10.16
C LYS A 97 -5.45 4.68 -10.03
N THR A 98 -6.49 4.13 -9.41
CA THR A 98 -7.74 4.85 -9.18
C THR A 98 -7.51 6.08 -8.31
N PHE A 99 -6.69 5.94 -7.27
CA PHE A 99 -6.32 7.07 -6.42
C PHE A 99 -5.63 8.17 -7.24
N LEU A 100 -4.68 7.80 -8.08
CA LEU A 100 -3.95 8.77 -8.91
C LEU A 100 -4.88 9.47 -9.92
N GLU A 101 -5.83 8.73 -10.50
CA GLU A 101 -6.80 9.29 -11.44
C GLU A 101 -7.73 10.29 -10.77
N ASN A 102 -8.16 10.01 -9.54
CA ASN A 102 -9.13 10.85 -8.82
C ASN A 102 -8.49 12.05 -8.14
N LYS A 103 -7.20 12.18 -8.23
CA LYS A 103 -6.46 13.22 -7.52
C LYS A 103 -6.60 14.60 -8.17
N ASN A 104 -6.91 14.65 -9.42
CA ASN A 104 -7.01 15.93 -10.13
C ASN A 104 -8.36 16.59 -9.91
#